data_9a59a728c401a378523f257e921212ec
#
_entry.id   9a59a728c401a378523f257e921212ec
#
_cell.length_a   1.000
_cell.length_b   1.000
_cell.length_c   1.000
_cell.angle_alpha   90.00
_cell.angle_beta   90.00
_cell.angle_gamma   90.00
#
_symmetry.space_group_name_H-M   'P 1'
#
loop_
_entity.id
_entity.type
_entity.pdbx_description
1 polymer ?
#
loop_
_entity_poly.entity_id
_entity_poly.type
_entity_poly.pdbx_seq_one_letter_code
_entity_poly.pdbx_strand_id
1 'polypeptide(L)'
;MKVVGLNGREYNLNLNKYLVKKNDKTVKSKYHILARELLAEMFSGYTVLEEVKLPGSRCPSKKSALFLDFFIPTLMLGIEVHGRQHYEFCKFFHKTMAGFLQSNKRDFIKEDWCELNGIELIVLKYSDSVEDWRNQIDSR
;
A
#
# COMPACT_ATOMS: atom_id res chain seq x y z
N MET A 1 -11.63 -12.61 -4.61
CA MET A 1 -10.73 -13.08 -3.52
C MET A 1 -11.41 -12.84 -2.18
N LYS A 2 -11.49 -13.87 -1.36
CA LYS A 2 -12.06 -13.74 -0.01
C LYS A 2 -11.02 -13.21 0.97
N VAL A 3 -11.40 -12.21 1.76
CA VAL A 3 -10.55 -11.62 2.80
C VAL A 3 -11.34 -11.46 4.08
N VAL A 4 -10.63 -11.30 5.20
CA VAL A 4 -11.22 -11.07 6.52
C VAL A 4 -10.80 -9.68 6.99
N GLY A 5 -11.79 -8.90 7.43
CA GLY A 5 -11.50 -7.60 8.02
C GLY A 5 -11.06 -7.71 9.48
N LEU A 6 -10.49 -6.64 10.00
CA LEU A 6 -10.10 -6.56 11.41
C LEU A 6 -11.31 -6.61 12.35
N ASN A 7 -12.51 -6.39 11.81
CA ASN A 7 -13.78 -6.53 12.54
C ASN A 7 -14.29 -7.98 12.58
N GLY A 8 -13.54 -8.93 12.02
CA GLY A 8 -13.90 -10.35 11.96
C GLY A 8 -14.88 -10.74 10.86
N ARG A 9 -15.33 -9.78 10.06
CA ARG A 9 -16.25 -10.06 8.96
C ARG A 9 -15.51 -10.50 7.71
N GLU A 10 -16.16 -11.38 6.92
CA GLU A 10 -15.64 -11.78 5.62
C GLU A 10 -16.10 -10.80 4.55
N TYR A 11 -15.20 -10.55 3.58
CA TYR A 11 -15.47 -9.69 2.45
C TYR A 11 -15.00 -10.37 1.16
N ASN A 12 -15.63 -10.00 0.05
CA ASN A 12 -15.19 -10.44 -1.26
C ASN A 12 -14.51 -9.26 -1.96
N LEU A 13 -13.20 -9.37 -2.17
CA LEU A 13 -12.40 -8.33 -2.79
C LEU A 13 -12.42 -8.53 -4.31
N ASN A 14 -13.01 -7.55 -5.02
CA ASN A 14 -13.08 -7.58 -6.47
C ASN A 14 -11.78 -7.04 -7.07
N LEU A 15 -10.87 -7.95 -7.43
CA LEU A 15 -9.53 -7.57 -7.91
C LEU A 15 -9.56 -6.84 -9.26
N ASN A 16 -10.49 -7.19 -10.15
CA ASN A 16 -10.57 -6.57 -11.48
C ASN A 16 -10.80 -5.06 -11.44
N LYS A 17 -11.43 -4.58 -10.37
CA LYS A 17 -11.69 -3.16 -10.16
C LYS A 17 -10.41 -2.32 -10.05
N TYR A 18 -9.31 -2.94 -9.66
CA TYR A 18 -8.05 -2.25 -9.35
C TYR A 18 -6.98 -2.40 -10.43
N LEU A 19 -7.34 -2.93 -11.59
CA LEU A 19 -6.43 -2.97 -12.74
C LEU A 19 -6.12 -1.55 -13.21
N VAL A 20 -4.84 -1.25 -13.39
CA VAL A 20 -4.41 0.06 -13.86
C VAL A 20 -4.74 0.18 -15.34
N LYS A 21 -5.47 1.23 -15.70
CA LYS A 21 -5.81 1.51 -17.11
C LYS A 21 -4.63 2.16 -17.81
N LYS A 22 -4.40 1.78 -19.07
CA LYS A 22 -3.30 2.27 -19.91
C LYS A 22 -3.20 3.81 -19.95
N ASN A 23 -4.32 4.51 -19.76
CA ASN A 23 -4.40 5.96 -19.85
C ASN A 23 -4.74 6.61 -18.51
N ASP A 24 -4.31 6.00 -17.40
CA ASP A 24 -4.53 6.57 -16.08
C ASP A 24 -3.76 7.87 -15.96
N LYS A 25 -4.46 9.00 -15.92
CA LYS A 25 -3.90 10.34 -15.78
C LYS A 25 -3.94 10.83 -14.33
N THR A 26 -4.25 9.94 -13.37
CA THR A 26 -4.29 10.30 -11.96
C THR A 26 -2.89 10.74 -11.51
N VAL A 27 -2.83 11.90 -10.87
CA VAL A 27 -1.56 12.42 -10.35
C VAL A 27 -1.11 11.56 -9.18
N LYS A 28 0.08 10.98 -9.28
CA LYS A 28 0.70 10.17 -8.23
C LYS A 28 1.99 10.83 -7.77
N SER A 29 2.44 10.51 -6.55
CA SER A 29 3.72 11.00 -6.06
C SER A 29 4.87 10.45 -6.93
N LYS A 30 5.98 11.17 -6.92
CA LYS A 30 7.21 10.75 -7.60
C LYS A 30 7.62 9.33 -7.20
N TYR A 31 7.54 9.02 -5.92
CA TYR A 31 7.94 7.71 -5.39
C TYR A 31 6.99 6.60 -5.81
N HIS A 32 5.70 6.90 -5.89
CA HIS A 32 4.70 5.95 -6.39
C HIS A 32 5.01 5.57 -7.85
N ILE A 33 5.35 6.55 -8.68
CA ILE A 33 5.66 6.33 -10.10
C ILE A 33 6.95 5.50 -10.25
N LEU A 34 7.98 5.81 -9.45
CA LEU A 34 9.22 5.03 -9.45
C LEU A 34 8.96 3.57 -9.07
N ALA A 35 8.14 3.35 -8.05
CA ALA A 35 7.76 2.00 -7.63
C ALA A 35 6.96 1.28 -8.70
N ARG A 36 6.02 1.97 -9.35
CA ARG A 36 5.23 1.39 -10.46
C ARG A 36 6.14 0.86 -11.56
N GLU A 37 7.13 1.67 -11.97
CA GLU A 37 8.07 1.29 -13.02
C GLU A 37 8.94 0.11 -12.60
N LEU A 38 9.44 0.11 -11.37
CA LEU A 38 10.23 -0.99 -10.83
C LEU A 38 9.44 -2.29 -10.79
N LEU A 39 8.21 -2.25 -10.29
CA LEU A 39 7.36 -3.43 -10.20
C LEU A 39 6.97 -3.97 -11.57
N ALA A 40 6.74 -3.08 -12.55
CA ALA A 40 6.45 -3.49 -13.92
C ALA A 40 7.62 -4.27 -14.52
N GLU A 41 8.85 -3.88 -14.19
CA GLU A 41 10.07 -4.56 -14.63
C GLU A 41 10.26 -5.88 -13.91
N MET A 42 10.21 -5.88 -12.57
CA MET A 42 10.50 -7.06 -11.75
C MET A 42 9.43 -8.15 -11.87
N PHE A 43 8.19 -7.74 -12.04
CA PHE A 43 7.04 -8.66 -12.05
C PHE A 43 6.32 -8.64 -13.39
N SER A 44 7.09 -8.53 -14.50
CA SER A 44 6.52 -8.69 -15.84
C SER A 44 5.88 -10.07 -15.96
N GLY A 45 4.66 -10.13 -16.45
CA GLY A 45 3.90 -11.38 -16.49
C GLY A 45 2.99 -11.60 -15.28
N TYR A 46 3.11 -10.79 -14.25
CA TYR A 46 2.19 -10.79 -13.10
C TYR A 46 1.23 -9.60 -13.18
N THR A 47 0.04 -9.77 -12.63
CA THR A 47 -0.89 -8.66 -12.50
C THR A 47 -0.53 -7.87 -11.25
N VAL A 48 -0.22 -6.59 -11.44
CA VAL A 48 0.06 -5.64 -10.34
C VAL A 48 -1.12 -4.69 -10.23
N LEU A 49 -1.80 -4.71 -9.09
CA LEU A 49 -2.94 -3.83 -8.82
C LEU A 49 -2.47 -2.62 -8.01
N GLU A 50 -3.16 -1.49 -8.16
CA GLU A 50 -2.83 -0.25 -7.45
C GLU A 50 -4.04 0.29 -6.69
N GLU A 51 -3.76 0.98 -5.58
CA GLU A 51 -4.76 1.64 -4.74
C GLU A 51 -5.89 0.68 -4.36
N VAL A 52 -5.52 -0.48 -3.82
CA VAL A 52 -6.45 -1.54 -3.48
C VAL A 52 -7.07 -1.25 -2.11
N LYS A 53 -8.39 -1.11 -2.08
CA LYS A 53 -9.12 -0.90 -0.83
C LYS A 53 -9.09 -2.17 0.02
N LEU A 54 -8.78 -2.02 1.31
CA LEU A 54 -8.68 -3.12 2.26
C LEU A 54 -9.96 -3.19 3.10
N PRO A 55 -10.93 -4.05 2.74
CA PRO A 55 -12.21 -4.09 3.46
C PRO A 55 -12.01 -4.47 4.93
N GLY A 56 -12.69 -3.76 5.83
CA GLY A 56 -12.58 -4.01 7.25
C GLY A 56 -11.30 -3.52 7.90
N SER A 57 -10.53 -2.66 7.22
CA SER A 57 -9.30 -2.04 7.74
C SER A 57 -9.55 -0.66 8.36
N ARG A 58 -10.80 -0.35 8.66
CA ARG A 58 -11.19 1.00 9.10
C ARG A 58 -10.42 1.47 10.33
N CYS A 59 -9.78 2.62 10.20
CA CYS A 59 -9.17 3.33 11.32
C CYS A 59 -10.26 4.01 12.17
N PRO A 60 -10.13 4.04 13.51
CA PRO A 60 -11.12 4.71 14.37
C PRO A 60 -11.37 6.17 14.01
N SER A 61 -10.39 6.86 13.43
CA SER A 61 -10.49 8.26 13.03
C SER A 61 -11.11 8.49 11.65
N LYS A 62 -11.37 7.41 10.88
CA LYS A 62 -11.94 7.50 9.53
C LYS A 62 -13.02 6.45 9.34
N LYS A 63 -14.11 6.85 8.67
CA LYS A 63 -15.21 5.93 8.34
C LYS A 63 -14.89 5.03 7.15
N SER A 64 -13.93 5.43 6.32
CA SER A 64 -13.56 4.67 5.11
C SER A 64 -12.43 3.68 5.40
N ALA A 65 -12.39 2.59 4.62
CA ALA A 65 -11.29 1.64 4.67
C ALA A 65 -9.99 2.27 4.15
N LEU A 66 -8.86 1.67 4.51
CA LEU A 66 -7.55 2.09 4.03
C LEU A 66 -7.24 1.46 2.68
N PHE A 67 -6.19 1.96 2.01
CA PHE A 67 -5.77 1.49 0.69
C PHE A 67 -4.33 0.99 0.73
N LEU A 68 -4.05 -0.04 -0.05
CA LEU A 68 -2.72 -0.57 -0.27
C LEU A 68 -2.20 -0.04 -1.61
N ASP A 69 -0.99 0.52 -1.62
CA ASP A 69 -0.44 1.15 -2.83
C ASP A 69 -0.35 0.16 -4.00
N PHE A 70 0.21 -1.03 -3.76
CA PHE A 70 0.33 -2.08 -4.78
C PHE A 70 0.03 -3.44 -4.18
N PHE A 71 -0.61 -4.30 -4.98
CA PHE A 71 -0.90 -5.66 -4.60
C PHE A 71 -0.69 -6.60 -5.79
N ILE A 72 0.08 -7.67 -5.58
CA ILE A 72 0.30 -8.72 -6.58
C ILE A 72 -0.40 -9.99 -6.06
N PRO A 73 -1.66 -10.24 -6.50
CA PRO A 73 -2.49 -11.31 -5.92
C PRO A 73 -1.87 -12.70 -6.01
N THR A 74 -1.28 -13.03 -7.15
CA THR A 74 -0.68 -14.35 -7.39
C THR A 74 0.41 -14.67 -6.38
N LEU A 75 1.14 -13.66 -5.92
CA LEU A 75 2.22 -13.81 -4.95
C LEU A 75 1.81 -13.48 -3.53
N MET A 76 0.57 -13.03 -3.31
CA MET A 76 0.10 -12.51 -2.02
C MET A 76 1.10 -11.50 -1.45
N LEU A 77 1.52 -10.57 -2.30
CA LEU A 77 2.53 -9.58 -1.98
C LEU A 77 1.93 -8.19 -2.06
N GLY A 78 2.00 -7.46 -0.96
CA GLY A 78 1.60 -6.06 -0.87
C GLY A 78 2.82 -5.17 -0.78
N ILE A 79 2.77 -4.01 -1.43
CA ILE A 79 3.86 -3.05 -1.41
C ILE A 79 3.31 -1.67 -1.11
N GLU A 80 3.91 -1.03 -0.10
CA GLU A 80 3.63 0.35 0.29
C GLU A 80 4.83 1.21 0.00
N VAL A 81 4.58 2.42 -0.49
CA VAL A 81 5.64 3.38 -0.76
C VAL A 81 5.49 4.54 0.23
N HIS A 82 6.41 4.64 1.16
CA HIS A 82 6.36 5.62 2.22
C HIS A 82 7.20 6.84 1.87
N GLY A 83 6.55 7.98 1.71
CA GLY A 83 7.20 9.27 1.58
C GLY A 83 7.67 9.80 2.94
N ARG A 84 8.31 10.96 2.92
CA ARG A 84 8.85 11.61 4.11
C ARG A 84 7.82 11.77 5.23
N GLN A 85 6.56 12.05 4.89
CA GLN A 85 5.48 12.28 5.85
C GLN A 85 5.18 11.09 6.74
N HIS A 86 5.62 9.87 6.40
CA HIS A 86 5.44 8.68 7.23
C HIS A 86 6.43 8.63 8.40
N TYR A 87 7.55 9.34 8.32
CA TYR A 87 8.63 9.27 9.30
C TYR A 87 8.87 10.58 10.04
N GLU A 88 8.48 11.71 9.44
CA GLU A 88 8.68 13.04 9.98
C GLU A 88 7.39 13.82 10.00
N PHE A 89 7.23 14.68 11.02
CA PHE A 89 6.12 15.63 11.01
C PHE A 89 6.31 16.63 9.87
N CYS A 90 5.37 16.64 8.91
CA CYS A 90 5.36 17.58 7.81
C CYS A 90 4.08 18.41 7.90
N LYS A 91 4.21 19.70 8.25
CA LYS A 91 3.06 20.59 8.44
C LYS A 91 2.11 20.61 7.25
N PHE A 92 2.65 20.51 6.04
CA PHE A 92 1.87 20.50 4.80
C PHE A 92 0.91 19.29 4.74
N PHE A 93 1.40 18.11 5.11
CA PHE A 93 0.63 16.85 5.04
C PHE A 93 -0.20 16.60 6.28
N HIS A 94 0.34 16.90 7.47
CA HIS A 94 -0.28 16.49 8.74
C HIS A 94 -1.06 17.62 9.41
N LYS A 95 -0.70 18.86 9.14
CA LYS A 95 -1.24 20.08 9.77
C LYS A 95 -0.95 20.15 11.27
N THR A 96 -1.06 19.03 11.99
CA THR A 96 -0.82 18.96 13.45
C THR A 96 -0.03 17.70 13.80
N MET A 97 0.56 17.69 15.01
CA MET A 97 1.22 16.50 15.54
C MET A 97 0.24 15.33 15.71
N ALA A 98 -1.00 15.62 16.10
CA ALA A 98 -2.05 14.61 16.19
C ALA A 98 -2.31 13.95 14.84
N GLY A 99 -2.31 14.73 13.75
CA GLY A 99 -2.44 14.19 12.38
C GLY A 99 -1.30 13.28 12.00
N PHE A 100 -0.07 13.60 12.41
CA PHE A 100 1.10 12.75 12.19
C PHE A 100 0.96 11.40 12.90
N LEU A 101 0.55 11.43 14.17
CA LEU A 101 0.34 10.20 14.95
C LEU A 101 -0.77 9.33 14.37
N GLN A 102 -1.83 9.94 13.83
CA GLN A 102 -2.90 9.20 13.16
C GLN A 102 -2.41 8.54 11.87
N SER A 103 -1.52 9.19 11.11
CA SER A 103 -0.89 8.58 9.93
C SER A 103 -0.11 7.33 10.28
N ASN A 104 0.70 7.38 11.35
CA ASN A 104 1.46 6.23 11.80
C ASN A 104 0.55 5.08 12.22
N LYS A 105 -0.55 5.39 12.89
CA LYS A 105 -1.53 4.38 13.31
C LYS A 105 -2.16 3.68 12.11
N ARG A 106 -2.44 4.41 11.03
CA ARG A 106 -2.96 3.81 9.79
C ARG A 106 -1.98 2.79 9.19
N ASP A 107 -0.68 3.09 9.24
CA ASP A 107 0.35 2.17 8.74
C ASP A 107 0.34 0.85 9.51
N PHE A 108 0.20 0.89 10.84
CA PHE A 108 0.08 -0.32 11.66
C PHE A 108 -1.18 -1.12 11.34
N ILE A 109 -2.30 -0.45 11.10
CA ILE A 109 -3.56 -1.11 10.74
C ILE A 109 -3.41 -1.87 9.42
N LYS A 110 -2.72 -1.29 8.45
CA LYS A 110 -2.46 -1.97 7.17
C LYS A 110 -1.60 -3.22 7.36
N GLU A 111 -0.57 -3.14 8.20
CA GLU A 111 0.27 -4.29 8.52
C GLU A 111 -0.55 -5.41 9.14
N ASP A 112 -1.37 -5.09 10.13
CA ASP A 112 -2.22 -6.06 10.81
C ASP A 112 -3.20 -6.71 9.84
N TRP A 113 -3.82 -5.91 8.97
CA TRP A 113 -4.76 -6.42 7.98
C TRP A 113 -4.08 -7.38 7.00
N CYS A 114 -2.91 -7.02 6.52
CA CYS A 114 -2.14 -7.86 5.59
C CYS A 114 -1.72 -9.17 6.27
N GLU A 115 -1.24 -9.11 7.49
CA GLU A 115 -0.86 -10.31 8.25
C GLU A 115 -2.05 -11.24 8.44
N LEU A 116 -3.20 -10.69 8.81
CA LEU A 116 -4.43 -11.47 8.99
C LEU A 116 -4.83 -12.21 7.72
N ASN A 117 -4.59 -11.63 6.56
CA ASN A 117 -4.99 -12.19 5.27
C ASN A 117 -3.85 -12.93 4.53
N GLY A 118 -2.73 -13.18 5.20
CA GLY A 118 -1.62 -13.93 4.60
C GLY A 118 -0.90 -13.17 3.50
N ILE A 119 -0.94 -11.85 3.54
CA ILE A 119 -0.26 -11.00 2.56
C ILE A 119 1.05 -10.50 3.17
N GLU A 120 2.17 -10.79 2.49
CA GLU A 120 3.47 -10.23 2.88
C GLU A 120 3.51 -8.77 2.46
N LEU A 121 3.79 -7.88 3.41
CA LEU A 121 3.84 -6.45 3.15
C LEU A 121 5.29 -5.97 3.15
N ILE A 122 5.70 -5.33 2.05
CA ILE A 122 7.01 -4.70 1.92
C ILE A 122 6.81 -3.20 1.88
N VAL A 123 7.58 -2.48 2.69
CA VAL A 123 7.54 -1.01 2.73
C VAL A 123 8.80 -0.46 2.07
N LEU A 124 8.62 0.33 1.02
CA LEU A 124 9.68 0.98 0.29
C LEU A 124 9.79 2.43 0.77
N LYS A 125 10.94 2.79 1.33
CA LYS A 125 11.14 4.11 1.95
C LYS A 125 11.69 5.12 0.94
N TYR A 126 11.21 6.36 1.03
CA TYR A 126 11.68 7.46 0.19
C TYR A 126 13.18 7.71 0.29
N SER A 127 13.77 7.40 1.46
CA SER A 127 15.20 7.61 1.71
C SER A 127 16.10 6.57 1.06
N ASP A 128 15.54 5.46 0.58
CA ASP A 128 16.28 4.40 -0.10
C ASP A 128 16.29 4.65 -1.61
N SER A 129 17.31 4.12 -2.29
CA SER A 129 17.38 4.16 -3.74
C SER A 129 16.48 3.11 -4.38
N VAL A 130 16.20 3.25 -5.67
CA VAL A 130 15.44 2.24 -6.42
C VAL A 130 16.17 0.90 -6.40
N GLU A 131 17.50 0.91 -6.44
CA GLU A 131 18.29 -0.31 -6.35
C GLU A 131 18.17 -0.98 -4.99
N ASP A 132 18.12 -0.19 -3.91
CA ASP A 132 17.83 -0.72 -2.57
C ASP A 132 16.44 -1.35 -2.52
N TRP A 133 15.45 -0.74 -3.14
CA TRP A 133 14.11 -1.28 -3.25
C TRP A 133 14.11 -2.64 -3.98
N ARG A 134 14.84 -2.72 -5.10
CA ARG A 134 14.99 -3.96 -5.86
C ARG A 134 15.57 -5.06 -4.99
N ASN A 135 16.66 -4.77 -4.29
CA ASN A 135 17.30 -5.74 -3.41
C ASN A 135 16.40 -6.17 -2.27
N GLN A 136 15.65 -5.26 -1.69
CA GLN A 136 14.70 -5.56 -0.62
C GLN A 136 13.61 -6.52 -1.11
N ILE A 137 13.06 -6.29 -2.29
CA ILE A 137 12.03 -7.14 -2.87
C ILE A 137 12.61 -8.51 -3.23
N ASP A 138 13.82 -8.57 -3.80
CA ASP A 138 14.47 -9.82 -4.18
C ASP A 138 14.82 -10.69 -2.97
N SER A 139 15.05 -10.09 -1.81
CA SER A 139 15.48 -10.81 -0.60
C SER A 139 14.32 -11.44 0.18
N ARG A 140 13.09 -11.24 -0.22
CA ARG A 140 11.91 -11.77 0.47
C ARG A 140 11.81 -13.29 0.42
#